data_2040ee528fbeb359a0ba5c506c3542e7
#
_entry.id   2040ee528fbeb359a0ba5c506c3542e7
#
_cell.length_a   1.000
_cell.length_b   1.000
_cell.length_c   1.000
_cell.angle_alpha   90.00
_cell.angle_beta   90.00
_cell.angle_gamma   90.00
#
_symmetry.space_group_name_H-M   'P 1'
#
loop_
_entity.id
_entity.type
_entity.pdbx_description
1 polymer ?
#
loop_
_entity_poly.entity_id
_entity_poly.type
_entity_poly.pdbx_seq_one_letter_code
_entity_poly.pdbx_strand_id
1 'polypeptide(L)'
;MSLKGKLAKPHLQALRGFLEFVDSNPSASVGILALLTQPQHSPSQRSVESWDLHPVFTSDTRSACLKICGWGDAQDAANLDTVCTDNEAMGQFGRSAMLAVMNFNLQRAVVALRASSVPNDTLISLLETFPLRELEDKVRTLFVKLAELEEDEYVSSALLFLSGLTANQILLRKRLEVRDRLAIACRFYLDSALLAFLKAELEQCKASGDPHGVLLTGLTAESLPLIDKYLRGTKDRETGAVLGVYLLRNRVEAAHAWVDDYTSFLNLEGLFEQRCLFDIEKNRMLGAASGQSASSPNCATCGNSLGSSHLLETSHRSTWNDPHTRSLFNHCTHCRKLLPKCALCMRPLNYTNPYLELSKAKSAQSPPKPQEQTYTEWVGWCQRCKHGGHVGHLTQWFDSNVECPVSGCSCRCNALDEETS
;
A
#
# COMPACT_ATOMS: atom_id res chain seq x y z
N MET A 1 -5.91 7.20 7.79
CA MET A 1 -4.85 7.29 6.74
C MET A 1 -4.35 5.87 6.49
N SER A 2 -4.47 5.33 5.27
CA SER A 2 -4.06 3.95 4.98
C SER A 2 -2.54 3.80 5.14
N LEU A 3 -2.06 2.63 5.64
CA LEU A 3 -0.63 2.30 5.72
C LEU A 3 0.09 2.51 4.38
N LYS A 4 -0.59 2.24 3.27
CA LYS A 4 -0.07 2.46 1.91
C LYS A 4 0.17 3.94 1.58
N GLY A 5 -0.61 4.85 2.15
CA GLY A 5 -0.41 6.30 1.99
C GLY A 5 0.93 6.78 2.57
N LYS A 6 1.54 5.99 3.46
CA LYS A 6 2.86 6.26 4.02
C LYS A 6 4.01 5.97 3.06
N LEU A 7 3.78 5.15 2.01
CA LEU A 7 4.72 4.92 0.91
C LEU A 7 4.58 5.95 -0.23
N ALA A 8 4.21 7.19 0.09
CA ALA A 8 4.01 8.24 -0.89
C ALA A 8 5.31 8.76 -1.53
N LYS A 9 6.47 8.30 -1.08
CA LYS A 9 7.77 8.68 -1.64
C LYS A 9 7.89 8.20 -3.09
N PRO A 10 8.28 9.07 -4.04
CA PRO A 10 8.32 8.71 -5.47
C PRO A 10 9.10 7.43 -5.77
N HIS A 11 10.27 7.25 -5.11
CA HIS A 11 11.11 6.07 -5.30
C HIS A 11 10.53 4.75 -4.72
N LEU A 12 9.42 4.79 -3.97
CA LEU A 12 8.74 3.61 -3.41
C LEU A 12 7.42 3.29 -4.13
N GLN A 13 7.11 4.01 -5.20
CA GLN A 13 5.85 3.85 -5.92
C GLN A 13 5.63 2.42 -6.45
N ALA A 14 6.69 1.80 -6.99
CA ALA A 14 6.62 0.42 -7.46
C ALA A 14 6.28 -0.55 -6.33
N LEU A 15 6.89 -0.34 -5.16
CA LEU A 15 6.63 -1.15 -3.96
C LEU A 15 5.19 -0.95 -3.47
N ARG A 16 4.70 0.28 -3.47
CA ARG A 16 3.30 0.57 -3.16
C ARG A 16 2.35 -0.16 -4.09
N GLY A 17 2.56 -0.08 -5.41
CA GLY A 17 1.75 -0.80 -6.40
C GLY A 17 1.77 -2.32 -6.19
N PHE A 18 2.93 -2.88 -5.83
CA PHE A 18 3.05 -4.29 -5.47
C PHE A 18 2.20 -4.65 -4.24
N LEU A 19 2.24 -3.86 -3.17
CA LEU A 19 1.44 -4.10 -1.98
C LEU A 19 -0.07 -3.98 -2.26
N GLU A 20 -0.48 -3.05 -3.12
CA GLU A 20 -1.87 -2.92 -3.59
C GLU A 20 -2.31 -4.15 -4.38
N PHE A 21 -1.43 -4.69 -5.22
CA PHE A 21 -1.68 -5.92 -5.96
C PHE A 21 -1.79 -7.15 -5.03
N VAL A 22 -0.89 -7.28 -4.05
CA VAL A 22 -0.92 -8.36 -3.05
C VAL A 22 -2.19 -8.34 -2.20
N ASP A 23 -2.74 -7.19 -1.87
CA ASP A 23 -3.99 -7.10 -1.12
C ASP A 23 -5.18 -7.66 -1.90
N SER A 24 -5.18 -7.46 -3.21
CA SER A 24 -6.21 -8.03 -4.10
C SER A 24 -5.90 -9.49 -4.47
N ASN A 25 -4.63 -9.89 -4.43
CA ASN A 25 -4.14 -11.21 -4.85
C ASN A 25 -3.13 -11.77 -3.84
N PRO A 26 -3.57 -12.35 -2.71
CA PRO A 26 -2.66 -12.82 -1.66
C PRO A 26 -1.62 -13.86 -2.12
N SER A 27 -1.93 -14.65 -3.16
CA SER A 27 -1.00 -15.61 -3.75
C SER A 27 0.25 -14.96 -4.37
N ALA A 28 0.17 -13.69 -4.78
CA ALA A 28 1.29 -12.94 -5.33
C ALA A 28 2.33 -12.52 -4.27
N SER A 29 2.02 -12.69 -2.99
CA SER A 29 2.91 -12.33 -1.87
C SER A 29 4.24 -13.10 -1.86
N VAL A 30 4.32 -14.22 -2.59
CA VAL A 30 5.55 -15.04 -2.70
C VAL A 30 6.62 -14.44 -3.62
N GLY A 31 6.28 -13.45 -4.43
CA GLY A 31 7.20 -12.77 -5.36
C GLY A 31 7.43 -13.48 -6.69
N ILE A 32 8.09 -12.77 -7.61
CA ILE A 32 8.28 -13.21 -9.01
C ILE A 32 9.09 -14.50 -9.10
N LEU A 33 10.18 -14.64 -8.35
CA LEU A 33 11.04 -15.84 -8.43
C LEU A 33 10.29 -17.09 -7.99
N ALA A 34 9.55 -17.03 -6.89
CA ALA A 34 8.78 -18.17 -6.41
C ALA A 34 7.67 -18.55 -7.39
N LEU A 35 6.97 -17.57 -8.00
CA LEU A 35 5.94 -17.82 -9.00
C LEU A 35 6.50 -18.57 -10.21
N LEU A 36 7.66 -18.17 -10.72
CA LEU A 36 8.30 -18.80 -11.88
C LEU A 36 8.97 -20.16 -11.60
N THR A 37 9.24 -20.47 -10.34
CA THR A 37 9.87 -21.75 -9.94
C THR A 37 8.88 -22.78 -9.42
N GLN A 38 7.58 -22.46 -9.33
CA GLN A 38 6.55 -23.40 -8.89
C GLN A 38 6.40 -24.56 -9.87
N PRO A 39 6.12 -25.80 -9.38
CA PRO A 39 5.93 -26.98 -10.24
C PRO A 39 4.76 -26.89 -11.21
N GLN A 40 3.81 -25.98 -10.92
CA GLN A 40 2.63 -25.71 -11.76
C GLN A 40 2.90 -24.67 -12.85
N HIS A 41 4.14 -24.19 -12.98
CA HIS A 41 4.50 -23.23 -14.01
C HIS A 41 4.33 -23.87 -15.40
N SER A 42 3.34 -23.38 -16.14
CA SER A 42 3.15 -23.77 -17.54
C SER A 42 4.32 -23.23 -18.37
N PRO A 43 4.94 -24.04 -19.22
CA PRO A 43 5.99 -23.56 -20.11
C PRO A 43 5.50 -22.38 -20.93
N SER A 44 6.34 -21.37 -21.07
CA SER A 44 5.98 -20.17 -21.82
C SER A 44 5.76 -20.50 -23.30
N GLN A 45 4.67 -19.98 -23.85
CA GLN A 45 4.40 -20.03 -25.27
C GLN A 45 5.10 -18.85 -25.93
N ARG A 46 5.83 -19.14 -27.00
CA ARG A 46 6.38 -18.10 -27.87
C ARG A 46 5.28 -17.64 -28.82
N SER A 47 4.89 -16.38 -28.73
CA SER A 47 4.07 -15.72 -29.76
C SER A 47 4.96 -14.85 -30.63
N VAL A 48 4.70 -14.88 -31.93
CA VAL A 48 5.30 -13.95 -32.89
C VAL A 48 4.26 -12.87 -33.10
N GLU A 49 4.43 -11.76 -32.40
CA GLU A 49 3.56 -10.61 -32.65
C GLU A 49 3.98 -9.83 -33.90
N SER A 50 3.10 -8.97 -34.37
CA SER A 50 3.05 -8.43 -35.73
C SER A 50 4.29 -7.70 -36.26
N TRP A 51 5.34 -7.53 -35.44
CA TRP A 51 6.55 -6.80 -35.86
C TRP A 51 7.77 -7.68 -36.15
N ASP A 52 7.69 -8.99 -35.91
CA ASP A 52 8.76 -9.99 -36.12
C ASP A 52 10.14 -9.66 -35.49
N LEU A 53 10.28 -8.53 -34.84
CA LEU A 53 11.55 -8.03 -34.30
C LEU A 53 11.91 -8.64 -32.94
N HIS A 54 10.88 -8.90 -32.11
CA HIS A 54 11.10 -9.34 -30.75
C HIS A 54 10.24 -10.56 -30.41
N PRO A 55 10.83 -11.68 -29.97
CA PRO A 55 10.07 -12.83 -29.48
C PRO A 55 9.35 -12.46 -28.18
N VAL A 56 8.06 -12.68 -28.11
CA VAL A 56 7.26 -12.48 -26.90
C VAL A 56 6.96 -13.84 -26.28
N PHE A 57 7.16 -13.94 -24.97
CA PHE A 57 6.87 -15.14 -24.21
C PHE A 57 5.69 -14.90 -23.26
N THR A 58 4.65 -15.71 -23.36
CA THR A 58 3.42 -15.58 -22.61
C THR A 58 3.12 -16.84 -21.79
N SER A 59 2.66 -16.66 -20.57
CA SER A 59 2.04 -17.68 -19.70
C SER A 59 1.26 -16.95 -18.60
N ASP A 60 0.35 -17.64 -17.94
CA ASP A 60 -0.43 -17.08 -16.82
C ASP A 60 0.50 -16.56 -15.71
N THR A 61 1.58 -17.30 -15.44
CA THR A 61 2.58 -16.91 -14.44
C THR A 61 3.31 -15.64 -14.86
N ARG A 62 3.67 -15.50 -16.14
CA ARG A 62 4.31 -14.27 -16.66
C ARG A 62 3.35 -13.09 -16.63
N SER A 63 2.07 -13.28 -16.94
CA SER A 63 1.05 -12.23 -16.78
C SER A 63 0.94 -11.78 -15.32
N ALA A 64 0.98 -12.70 -14.36
CA ALA A 64 1.03 -12.34 -12.93
C ALA A 64 2.30 -11.55 -12.59
N CYS A 65 3.46 -11.94 -13.10
CA CYS A 65 4.73 -11.20 -12.90
C CYS A 65 4.68 -9.79 -13.48
N LEU A 66 4.08 -9.60 -14.67
CA LEU A 66 3.89 -8.28 -15.28
C LEU A 66 2.99 -7.38 -14.43
N LYS A 67 1.91 -7.94 -13.85
CA LYS A 67 1.03 -7.22 -12.91
C LYS A 67 1.77 -6.80 -11.64
N ILE A 68 2.62 -7.66 -11.08
CA ILE A 68 3.50 -7.33 -9.95
C ILE A 68 4.42 -6.14 -10.29
N CYS A 69 4.94 -6.08 -11.50
CA CYS A 69 5.78 -4.98 -11.98
C CYS A 69 4.98 -3.71 -12.33
N GLY A 70 3.65 -3.75 -12.27
CA GLY A 70 2.78 -2.62 -12.63
C GLY A 70 2.68 -2.38 -14.15
N TRP A 71 2.85 -3.43 -14.96
CA TRP A 71 2.64 -3.38 -16.42
C TRP A 71 1.22 -3.79 -16.84
N GLY A 72 0.41 -4.23 -15.88
CA GLY A 72 -0.95 -4.68 -16.16
C GLY A 72 -1.02 -6.02 -16.87
N ASP A 73 -2.14 -6.27 -17.53
CA ASP A 73 -2.31 -7.45 -18.38
C ASP A 73 -1.92 -7.11 -19.82
N ALA A 74 -0.86 -7.72 -20.29
CA ALA A 74 -0.33 -7.46 -21.63
C ALA A 74 -1.27 -7.90 -22.76
N GLN A 75 -2.29 -8.71 -22.46
CA GLN A 75 -3.27 -9.19 -23.44
C GLN A 75 -4.55 -8.34 -23.46
N ASP A 76 -4.73 -7.44 -22.49
CA ASP A 76 -5.91 -6.58 -22.36
C ASP A 76 -5.56 -5.13 -22.70
N ALA A 77 -5.99 -4.67 -23.86
CA ALA A 77 -5.76 -3.30 -24.33
C ALA A 77 -6.38 -2.24 -23.40
N ALA A 78 -7.54 -2.52 -22.79
CA ALA A 78 -8.20 -1.61 -21.86
C ALA A 78 -7.39 -1.48 -20.55
N ASN A 79 -6.80 -2.56 -20.09
CA ASN A 79 -5.91 -2.56 -18.92
C ASN A 79 -4.62 -1.78 -19.20
N LEU A 80 -4.02 -1.95 -20.40
CA LEU A 80 -2.87 -1.15 -20.80
C LEU A 80 -3.17 0.36 -20.79
N ASP A 81 -4.33 0.75 -21.33
CA ASP A 81 -4.74 2.17 -21.36
C ASP A 81 -4.90 2.74 -19.95
N THR A 82 -5.49 1.97 -19.04
CA THR A 82 -5.60 2.36 -17.61
C THR A 82 -4.23 2.57 -16.98
N VAL A 83 -3.30 1.62 -17.15
CA VAL A 83 -1.93 1.71 -16.62
C VAL A 83 -1.19 2.92 -17.21
N CYS A 84 -1.34 3.18 -18.50
CA CYS A 84 -0.75 4.35 -19.15
C CYS A 84 -1.32 5.65 -18.58
N THR A 85 -2.64 5.74 -18.41
CA THR A 85 -3.32 6.93 -17.86
C THR A 85 -2.89 7.20 -16.42
N ASP A 86 -2.73 6.15 -15.59
CA ASP A 86 -2.24 6.27 -14.22
C ASP A 86 -0.81 6.82 -14.18
N ASN A 87 0.08 6.36 -15.07
CA ASN A 87 1.44 6.89 -15.19
C ASN A 87 1.44 8.36 -15.65
N GLU A 88 0.60 8.72 -16.60
CA GLU A 88 0.44 10.10 -17.07
C GLU A 88 -0.09 11.04 -15.99
N ALA A 89 -1.05 10.59 -15.19
CA ALA A 89 -1.53 11.34 -14.03
C ALA A 89 -0.43 11.62 -12.99
N MET A 90 0.63 10.79 -12.98
CA MET A 90 1.82 10.97 -12.14
C MET A 90 2.95 11.73 -12.85
N GLY A 91 2.74 12.22 -14.05
CA GLY A 91 3.74 12.91 -14.86
C GLY A 91 4.79 11.99 -15.51
N GLN A 92 4.60 10.66 -15.51
CA GLN A 92 5.53 9.67 -16.08
C GLN A 92 5.21 9.37 -17.55
N PHE A 93 5.19 10.40 -18.39
CA PHE A 93 4.81 10.28 -19.80
C PHE A 93 5.77 9.40 -20.61
N GLY A 94 7.08 9.51 -20.39
CA GLY A 94 8.09 8.65 -21.04
C GLY A 94 7.88 7.18 -20.70
N ARG A 95 7.60 6.86 -19.42
CA ARG A 95 7.28 5.50 -19.00
C ARG A 95 6.01 4.97 -19.65
N SER A 96 4.95 5.80 -19.73
CA SER A 96 3.71 5.46 -20.42
C SER A 96 3.97 5.15 -21.91
N ALA A 97 4.76 5.97 -22.59
CA ALA A 97 5.14 5.77 -23.98
C ALA A 97 5.94 4.47 -24.17
N MET A 98 6.94 4.20 -23.31
CA MET A 98 7.71 2.95 -23.37
C MET A 98 6.81 1.72 -23.18
N LEU A 99 5.91 1.76 -22.20
CA LEU A 99 4.95 0.68 -21.94
C LEU A 99 4.10 0.40 -23.18
N ALA A 100 3.57 1.44 -23.80
CA ALA A 100 2.76 1.33 -25.02
C ALA A 100 3.57 0.74 -26.19
N VAL A 101 4.80 1.22 -26.42
CA VAL A 101 5.71 0.69 -27.47
C VAL A 101 6.02 -0.79 -27.22
N MET A 102 6.39 -1.18 -26.01
CA MET A 102 6.73 -2.56 -25.69
C MET A 102 5.52 -3.50 -25.63
N ASN A 103 4.29 -2.93 -25.64
CA ASN A 103 3.04 -3.66 -25.88
C ASN A 103 2.54 -3.53 -27.33
N PHE A 104 3.38 -3.07 -28.24
CA PHE A 104 3.10 -2.96 -29.68
C PHE A 104 1.93 -2.01 -30.01
N ASN A 105 1.59 -1.09 -29.12
CA ASN A 105 0.54 -0.08 -29.32
C ASN A 105 1.15 1.30 -29.53
N LEU A 106 1.54 1.59 -30.76
CA LEU A 106 2.16 2.87 -31.12
C LEU A 106 1.22 4.06 -31.02
N GLN A 107 -0.05 3.85 -31.33
CA GLN A 107 -1.04 4.94 -31.24
C GLN A 107 -1.13 5.43 -29.79
N ARG A 108 -1.13 4.51 -28.83
CA ARG A 108 -1.14 4.85 -27.41
C ARG A 108 0.16 5.54 -26.96
N ALA A 109 1.31 5.12 -27.53
CA ALA A 109 2.59 5.77 -27.27
C ALA A 109 2.61 7.23 -27.75
N VAL A 110 2.09 7.49 -28.95
CA VAL A 110 1.95 8.86 -29.48
C VAL A 110 1.06 9.72 -28.59
N VAL A 111 -0.06 9.18 -28.09
CA VAL A 111 -0.95 9.90 -27.15
C VAL A 111 -0.17 10.29 -25.89
N ALA A 112 0.60 9.37 -25.31
CA ALA A 112 1.40 9.64 -24.10
C ALA A 112 2.46 10.73 -24.34
N LEU A 113 3.17 10.67 -25.48
CA LEU A 113 4.19 11.66 -25.82
C LEU A 113 3.62 13.06 -26.09
N ARG A 114 2.42 13.13 -26.71
CA ARG A 114 1.73 14.41 -26.92
C ARG A 114 1.22 15.05 -25.62
N ALA A 115 0.88 14.25 -24.64
CA ALA A 115 0.44 14.71 -23.32
C ALA A 115 1.58 15.25 -22.45
N SER A 116 2.84 14.98 -22.83
CA SER A 116 4.02 15.48 -22.11
C SER A 116 4.10 17.01 -22.13
N SER A 117 4.60 17.59 -21.06
CA SER A 117 4.87 19.04 -20.97
C SER A 117 5.91 19.54 -22.00
N VAL A 118 6.78 18.64 -22.47
CA VAL A 118 7.77 18.88 -23.52
C VAL A 118 7.58 17.81 -24.59
N PRO A 119 6.67 18.00 -25.56
CA PRO A 119 6.43 17.01 -26.60
C PRO A 119 7.66 16.83 -27.48
N ASN A 120 8.03 15.58 -27.74
CA ASN A 120 9.07 15.26 -28.71
C ASN A 120 8.45 15.12 -30.10
N ASP A 121 8.22 16.26 -30.79
CA ASP A 121 7.54 16.30 -32.09
C ASP A 121 8.25 15.46 -33.16
N THR A 122 9.59 15.37 -33.07
CA THR A 122 10.38 14.55 -34.01
C THR A 122 10.05 13.08 -33.84
N LEU A 123 10.01 12.58 -32.58
CA LEU A 123 9.69 11.21 -32.29
C LEU A 123 8.23 10.89 -32.63
N ILE A 124 7.29 11.79 -32.33
CA ILE A 124 5.88 11.65 -32.64
C ILE A 124 5.72 11.51 -34.18
N SER A 125 6.34 12.39 -34.94
CA SER A 125 6.29 12.37 -36.43
C SER A 125 6.89 11.08 -37.00
N LEU A 126 7.97 10.59 -36.40
CA LEU A 126 8.59 9.32 -36.78
C LEU A 126 7.65 8.13 -36.55
N LEU A 127 7.03 8.08 -35.36
CA LEU A 127 6.10 6.99 -35.02
C LEU A 127 4.83 6.97 -35.90
N GLU A 128 4.37 8.14 -36.37
CA GLU A 128 3.20 8.27 -37.24
C GLU A 128 3.51 7.99 -38.70
N THR A 129 4.73 8.26 -39.16
CA THR A 129 5.08 8.23 -40.56
C THR A 129 5.59 6.87 -41.03
N PHE A 130 6.35 6.16 -40.17
CA PHE A 130 7.03 4.94 -40.60
C PHE A 130 6.27 3.66 -40.20
N PRO A 131 5.90 2.80 -41.21
CA PRO A 131 5.41 1.46 -40.90
C PRO A 131 6.55 0.62 -40.35
N LEU A 132 6.45 0.22 -39.06
CA LEU A 132 7.51 -0.50 -38.36
C LEU A 132 7.86 -1.88 -38.93
N ARG A 133 7.00 -2.44 -39.79
CA ARG A 133 7.23 -3.75 -40.43
C ARG A 133 8.37 -3.75 -41.45
N GLU A 134 8.67 -2.59 -42.06
CA GLU A 134 9.64 -2.47 -43.13
C GLU A 134 10.65 -1.36 -42.88
N LEU A 135 11.12 -1.25 -41.62
CA LEU A 135 12.12 -0.24 -41.27
C LEU A 135 13.45 -0.54 -42.01
N GLU A 136 13.85 0.36 -42.88
CA GLU A 136 15.18 0.35 -43.49
C GLU A 136 16.26 0.48 -42.42
N ASP A 137 17.44 -0.12 -42.64
CA ASP A 137 18.57 -0.05 -41.72
C ASP A 137 19.00 1.38 -41.37
N LYS A 138 18.79 2.32 -42.29
CA LYS A 138 19.04 3.75 -42.07
C LYS A 138 18.15 4.33 -40.98
N VAL A 139 16.85 3.96 -40.95
CA VAL A 139 15.88 4.42 -39.94
C VAL A 139 16.19 3.77 -38.59
N ARG A 140 16.56 2.50 -38.59
CA ARG A 140 17.02 1.82 -37.36
C ARG A 140 18.23 2.52 -36.73
N THR A 141 19.23 2.87 -37.57
CA THR A 141 20.41 3.63 -37.13
C THR A 141 20.03 5.02 -36.62
N LEU A 142 19.01 5.66 -37.18
CA LEU A 142 18.49 6.94 -36.71
C LEU A 142 17.88 6.78 -35.31
N PHE A 143 17.05 5.75 -35.05
CA PHE A 143 16.50 5.50 -33.72
C PHE A 143 17.58 5.28 -32.67
N VAL A 144 18.67 4.58 -32.98
CA VAL A 144 19.78 4.41 -32.06
C VAL A 144 20.45 5.75 -31.73
N LYS A 145 20.70 6.59 -32.72
CA LYS A 145 21.28 7.93 -32.51
C LYS A 145 20.37 8.83 -31.69
N LEU A 146 19.06 8.82 -31.97
CA LEU A 146 18.08 9.60 -31.19
C LEU A 146 18.03 9.10 -29.74
N ALA A 147 18.10 7.80 -29.51
CA ALA A 147 18.13 7.22 -28.17
C ALA A 147 19.37 7.61 -27.36
N GLU A 148 20.49 7.92 -28.03
CA GLU A 148 21.72 8.40 -27.36
C GLU A 148 21.62 9.88 -26.96
N LEU A 149 20.80 10.65 -27.68
CA LEU A 149 20.58 12.08 -27.43
C LEU A 149 19.43 12.34 -26.44
N GLU A 150 18.58 11.34 -26.22
CA GLU A 150 17.39 11.47 -25.38
C GLU A 150 17.77 11.44 -23.89
N GLU A 151 17.28 12.43 -23.15
CA GLU A 151 17.51 12.54 -21.69
C GLU A 151 16.56 11.63 -20.88
N ASP A 152 15.34 11.39 -21.39
CA ASP A 152 14.39 10.47 -20.78
C ASP A 152 14.78 9.01 -21.07
N GLU A 153 15.21 8.31 -20.05
CA GLU A 153 15.66 6.92 -20.14
C GLU A 153 14.58 5.94 -20.64
N TYR A 154 13.32 6.26 -20.38
CA TYR A 154 12.19 5.46 -20.88
C TYR A 154 11.98 5.67 -22.36
N VAL A 155 12.00 6.91 -22.82
CA VAL A 155 11.90 7.26 -24.23
C VAL A 155 13.10 6.70 -25.00
N SER A 156 14.31 6.84 -24.45
CA SER A 156 15.54 6.23 -25.01
C SER A 156 15.39 4.72 -25.17
N SER A 157 14.86 4.02 -24.15
CA SER A 157 14.64 2.58 -24.20
C SER A 157 13.59 2.16 -25.22
N ALA A 158 12.53 2.96 -25.40
CA ALA A 158 11.51 2.74 -26.43
C ALA A 158 12.11 2.87 -27.85
N LEU A 159 12.94 3.89 -28.09
CA LEU A 159 13.66 4.07 -29.35
C LEU A 159 14.60 2.90 -29.68
N LEU A 160 15.34 2.41 -28.67
CA LEU A 160 16.19 1.24 -28.84
C LEU A 160 15.40 -0.03 -29.16
N PHE A 161 14.25 -0.19 -28.53
CA PHE A 161 13.34 -1.30 -28.85
C PHE A 161 12.86 -1.23 -30.31
N LEU A 162 12.44 -0.05 -30.75
CA LEU A 162 12.00 0.20 -32.13
C LEU A 162 13.13 0.02 -33.15
N SER A 163 14.39 0.27 -32.78
CA SER A 163 15.53 0.02 -33.65
C SER A 163 15.81 -1.46 -33.88
N GLY A 164 15.17 -2.35 -33.14
CA GLY A 164 15.37 -3.81 -33.22
C GLY A 164 16.46 -4.33 -32.29
N LEU A 165 16.96 -3.50 -31.34
CA LEU A 165 17.86 -4.01 -30.32
C LEU A 165 17.11 -5.00 -29.41
N THR A 166 17.76 -6.12 -29.11
CA THR A 166 17.19 -7.15 -28.26
C THR A 166 16.97 -6.63 -26.83
N ALA A 167 15.99 -7.20 -26.12
CA ALA A 167 15.73 -6.86 -24.72
C ALA A 167 17.00 -6.96 -23.86
N ASN A 168 17.90 -7.92 -24.12
CA ASN A 168 19.17 -8.04 -23.42
C ASN A 168 20.05 -6.80 -23.60
N GLN A 169 20.17 -6.29 -24.82
CA GLN A 169 20.98 -5.10 -25.10
C GLN A 169 20.42 -3.84 -24.43
N ILE A 170 19.08 -3.73 -24.32
CA ILE A 170 18.41 -2.64 -23.63
C ILE A 170 18.68 -2.75 -22.11
N LEU A 171 18.52 -3.93 -21.54
CA LEU A 171 18.68 -4.17 -20.11
C LEU A 171 20.13 -4.04 -19.62
N LEU A 172 21.12 -4.30 -20.49
CA LEU A 172 22.53 -4.11 -20.18
C LEU A 172 22.89 -2.65 -19.83
N ARG A 173 22.11 -1.68 -20.31
CA ARG A 173 22.33 -0.26 -20.02
C ARG A 173 21.97 0.12 -18.57
N LYS A 174 21.17 -0.68 -17.87
CA LYS A 174 20.78 -0.54 -16.45
C LYS A 174 20.22 0.84 -16.06
N ARG A 175 19.59 1.53 -16.99
CA ARG A 175 19.10 2.90 -16.80
C ARG A 175 17.65 2.93 -16.27
N LEU A 176 16.88 1.86 -16.53
CA LEU A 176 15.49 1.74 -16.11
C LEU A 176 15.37 1.33 -14.63
N GLU A 177 14.24 1.67 -14.02
CA GLU A 177 13.89 1.17 -12.70
C GLU A 177 13.84 -0.37 -12.66
N VAL A 178 14.13 -0.96 -11.49
CA VAL A 178 14.14 -2.41 -11.30
C VAL A 178 12.85 -3.06 -11.79
N ARG A 179 11.68 -2.50 -11.42
CA ARG A 179 10.37 -3.04 -11.82
C ARG A 179 10.22 -3.18 -13.33
N ASP A 180 10.67 -2.17 -14.10
CA ASP A 180 10.52 -2.17 -15.55
C ASP A 180 11.53 -3.09 -16.21
N ARG A 181 12.75 -3.22 -15.66
CA ARG A 181 13.73 -4.22 -16.10
C ARG A 181 13.21 -5.64 -15.89
N LEU A 182 12.60 -5.91 -14.73
CA LEU A 182 11.98 -7.20 -14.46
C LEU A 182 10.83 -7.51 -15.43
N ALA A 183 9.98 -6.52 -15.71
CA ALA A 183 8.87 -6.67 -16.65
C ALA A 183 9.34 -6.97 -18.07
N ILE A 184 10.35 -6.22 -18.57
CA ILE A 184 10.96 -6.46 -19.90
C ILE A 184 11.53 -7.89 -19.96
N ALA A 185 12.25 -8.33 -18.94
CA ALA A 185 12.76 -9.68 -18.90
C ALA A 185 11.63 -10.74 -18.89
N CYS A 186 10.59 -10.53 -18.07
CA CYS A 186 9.44 -11.41 -18.01
C CYS A 186 8.70 -11.53 -19.35
N ARG A 187 8.74 -10.49 -20.19
CA ARG A 187 8.05 -10.48 -21.46
C ARG A 187 8.88 -11.05 -22.62
N PHE A 188 10.20 -10.77 -22.64
CA PHE A 188 11.03 -10.99 -23.82
C PHE A 188 12.14 -12.04 -23.65
N TYR A 189 12.37 -12.57 -22.44
CA TYR A 189 13.40 -13.57 -22.21
C TYR A 189 12.84 -15.00 -22.25
N LEU A 190 13.64 -15.92 -22.80
CA LEU A 190 13.39 -17.35 -22.65
C LEU A 190 13.50 -17.77 -21.17
N ASP A 191 12.75 -18.78 -20.72
CA ASP A 191 12.64 -19.16 -19.31
C ASP A 191 14.00 -19.38 -18.63
N SER A 192 14.96 -20.01 -19.30
CA SER A 192 16.32 -20.23 -18.75
C SER A 192 17.09 -18.92 -18.55
N ALA A 193 17.02 -18.01 -19.54
CA ALA A 193 17.66 -16.70 -19.47
C ALA A 193 16.96 -15.78 -18.47
N LEU A 194 15.62 -15.87 -18.38
CA LEU A 194 14.82 -15.13 -17.42
C LEU A 194 15.25 -15.43 -15.98
N LEU A 195 15.28 -16.70 -15.59
CA LEU A 195 15.64 -17.09 -14.24
C LEU A 195 17.08 -16.66 -13.88
N ALA A 196 18.02 -16.78 -14.82
CA ALA A 196 19.40 -16.33 -14.62
C ALA A 196 19.46 -14.81 -14.39
N PHE A 197 18.73 -14.04 -15.19
CA PHE A 197 18.65 -12.57 -15.07
C PHE A 197 18.03 -12.16 -13.74
N LEU A 198 16.88 -12.74 -13.35
CA LEU A 198 16.18 -12.41 -12.10
C LEU A 198 17.03 -12.69 -10.86
N LYS A 199 17.77 -13.80 -10.86
CA LYS A 199 18.72 -14.11 -9.78
C LYS A 199 19.87 -13.09 -9.70
N ALA A 200 20.42 -12.68 -10.83
CA ALA A 200 21.45 -11.64 -10.87
C ALA A 200 20.95 -10.28 -10.38
N GLU A 201 19.72 -9.89 -10.78
CA GLU A 201 19.09 -8.66 -10.30
C GLU A 201 18.81 -8.72 -8.78
N LEU A 202 18.38 -9.87 -8.25
CA LEU A 202 18.19 -10.04 -6.82
C LEU A 202 19.49 -9.84 -6.04
N GLU A 203 20.60 -10.46 -6.49
CA GLU A 203 21.90 -10.28 -5.83
C GLU A 203 22.39 -8.82 -5.92
N GLN A 204 22.08 -8.13 -7.01
CA GLN A 204 22.38 -6.70 -7.12
C GLN A 204 21.54 -5.87 -6.15
N CYS A 205 20.22 -6.13 -6.03
CA CYS A 205 19.34 -5.46 -5.07
C CYS A 205 19.80 -5.72 -3.62
N LYS A 206 20.20 -6.96 -3.30
CA LYS A 206 20.78 -7.28 -1.98
C LYS A 206 22.10 -6.51 -1.75
N ALA A 207 22.94 -6.40 -2.77
CA ALA A 207 24.22 -5.70 -2.67
C ALA A 207 24.06 -4.18 -2.52
N SER A 208 23.03 -3.56 -3.14
CA SER A 208 22.75 -2.13 -3.02
C SER A 208 21.83 -1.79 -1.83
N GLY A 209 21.01 -2.73 -1.37
CA GLY A 209 19.91 -2.47 -0.44
C GLY A 209 18.71 -1.82 -1.13
N ASP A 210 18.47 -2.13 -2.40
CA ASP A 210 17.32 -1.58 -3.14
C ASP A 210 16.03 -2.30 -2.74
N PRO A 211 15.05 -1.62 -2.12
CA PRO A 211 13.83 -2.24 -1.62
C PRO A 211 12.95 -2.86 -2.72
N HIS A 212 13.16 -2.49 -4.00
CA HIS A 212 12.46 -3.10 -5.13
C HIS A 212 12.79 -4.58 -5.33
N GLY A 213 13.88 -5.08 -4.77
CA GLY A 213 14.17 -6.51 -4.73
C GLY A 213 13.09 -7.34 -4.01
N VAL A 214 12.20 -6.71 -3.23
CA VAL A 214 11.01 -7.35 -2.64
C VAL A 214 10.04 -7.84 -3.72
N LEU A 215 10.00 -7.24 -4.91
CA LEU A 215 9.22 -7.75 -6.04
C LEU A 215 9.67 -9.17 -6.45
N LEU A 216 10.97 -9.46 -6.30
CA LEU A 216 11.56 -10.76 -6.63
C LEU A 216 11.37 -11.80 -5.54
N THR A 217 11.66 -11.44 -4.28
CA THR A 217 11.58 -12.34 -3.12
C THR A 217 10.17 -12.48 -2.56
N GLY A 218 9.30 -11.52 -2.89
CA GLY A 218 8.02 -11.39 -2.22
C GLY A 218 8.15 -10.93 -0.77
N LEU A 219 7.03 -11.01 -0.07
CA LEU A 219 6.92 -10.70 1.35
C LEU A 219 7.20 -11.98 2.17
N THR A 220 8.41 -12.47 2.06
CA THR A 220 8.90 -13.73 2.66
C THR A 220 10.14 -13.46 3.52
N ALA A 221 10.59 -14.49 4.25
CA ALA A 221 11.83 -14.38 5.04
C ALA A 221 13.06 -14.03 4.19
N GLU A 222 13.06 -14.34 2.89
CA GLU A 222 14.14 -14.02 1.98
C GLU A 222 14.33 -12.52 1.73
N SER A 223 13.27 -11.72 1.95
CA SER A 223 13.32 -10.27 1.81
C SER A 223 13.97 -9.55 3.01
N LEU A 224 14.09 -10.22 4.17
CA LEU A 224 14.59 -9.60 5.40
C LEU A 224 15.99 -8.97 5.26
N PRO A 225 17.02 -9.66 4.72
CA PRO A 225 18.34 -9.06 4.62
C PRO A 225 18.40 -7.82 3.73
N LEU A 226 17.58 -7.81 2.68
CA LEU A 226 17.48 -6.70 1.74
C LEU A 226 16.83 -5.48 2.39
N ILE A 227 15.67 -5.69 3.05
CA ILE A 227 14.94 -4.62 3.72
C ILE A 227 15.78 -4.07 4.90
N ASP A 228 16.41 -4.94 5.68
CA ASP A 228 17.28 -4.54 6.79
C ASP A 228 18.44 -3.66 6.29
N LYS A 229 19.05 -4.00 5.16
CA LYS A 229 20.09 -3.18 4.55
C LYS A 229 19.58 -1.83 4.09
N TYR A 230 18.39 -1.78 3.47
CA TYR A 230 17.73 -0.54 3.09
C TYR A 230 17.49 0.36 4.31
N LEU A 231 16.91 -0.20 5.38
CA LEU A 231 16.59 0.54 6.59
C LEU A 231 17.83 1.08 7.31
N ARG A 232 18.91 0.31 7.36
CA ARG A 232 20.20 0.78 7.92
C ARG A 232 20.79 1.95 7.13
N GLY A 233 20.64 1.93 5.80
CA GLY A 233 21.15 2.99 4.92
C GLY A 233 20.32 4.26 4.95
N THR A 234 19.00 4.14 4.96
CA THR A 234 18.07 5.26 4.83
C THR A 234 17.47 5.74 6.15
N LYS A 235 17.47 4.90 7.19
CA LYS A 235 16.77 5.11 8.47
C LYS A 235 15.25 5.35 8.28
N ASP A 236 14.67 4.82 7.22
CA ASP A 236 13.26 4.98 6.87
C ASP A 236 12.38 4.00 7.66
N ARG A 237 12.18 4.32 8.94
CA ARG A 237 11.38 3.52 9.88
C ARG A 237 9.95 3.30 9.41
N GLU A 238 9.38 4.30 8.75
CA GLU A 238 8.00 4.25 8.26
C GLU A 238 7.81 3.15 7.20
N THR A 239 8.70 3.13 6.19
CA THR A 239 8.71 2.06 5.18
C THR A 239 8.98 0.69 5.82
N GLY A 240 9.91 0.63 6.78
CA GLY A 240 10.18 -0.59 7.53
C GLY A 240 8.98 -1.13 8.27
N ALA A 241 8.23 -0.26 8.95
CA ALA A 241 7.02 -0.65 9.67
C ALA A 241 5.90 -1.14 8.73
N VAL A 242 5.69 -0.47 7.59
CA VAL A 242 4.70 -0.89 6.59
C VAL A 242 5.04 -2.27 6.05
N LEU A 243 6.27 -2.48 5.57
CA LEU A 243 6.73 -3.79 5.08
C LEU A 243 6.70 -4.84 6.18
N GLY A 244 7.05 -4.46 7.42
CA GLY A 244 6.98 -5.30 8.59
C GLY A 244 5.57 -5.84 8.84
N VAL A 245 4.54 -5.01 8.76
CA VAL A 245 3.14 -5.45 8.91
C VAL A 245 2.74 -6.46 7.84
N TYR A 246 3.14 -6.25 6.59
CA TYR A 246 2.86 -7.22 5.51
C TYR A 246 3.61 -8.54 5.71
N LEU A 247 4.86 -8.50 6.17
CA LEU A 247 5.64 -9.70 6.51
C LEU A 247 5.03 -10.47 7.68
N LEU A 248 4.57 -9.79 8.73
CA LEU A 248 3.86 -10.40 9.85
C LEU A 248 2.56 -11.06 9.43
N ARG A 249 1.81 -10.45 8.50
CA ARG A 249 0.63 -11.08 7.88
C ARG A 249 0.98 -12.42 7.22
N ASN A 250 2.19 -12.52 6.65
CA ASN A 250 2.74 -13.75 6.06
C ASN A 250 3.51 -14.62 7.07
N ARG A 251 3.34 -14.37 8.38
CA ARG A 251 3.96 -15.14 9.49
C ARG A 251 5.49 -15.07 9.54
N VAL A 252 6.07 -13.97 9.10
CA VAL A 252 7.51 -13.71 9.22
C VAL A 252 7.77 -12.92 10.50
N GLU A 253 7.91 -13.63 11.62
CA GLU A 253 7.99 -13.06 12.98
C GLU A 253 9.19 -12.09 13.17
N ALA A 254 10.28 -12.29 12.45
CA ALA A 254 11.46 -11.42 12.54
C ALA A 254 11.17 -9.94 12.20
N ALA A 255 10.07 -9.66 11.50
CA ALA A 255 9.66 -8.31 11.14
C ALA A 255 9.05 -7.50 12.31
N HIS A 256 8.77 -8.14 13.47
CA HIS A 256 8.30 -7.44 14.69
C HIS A 256 9.23 -6.31 15.07
N ALA A 257 10.54 -6.52 14.99
CA ALA A 257 11.53 -5.52 15.40
C ALA A 257 11.38 -4.17 14.67
N TRP A 258 11.01 -4.19 13.38
CA TRP A 258 10.81 -2.95 12.62
C TRP A 258 9.52 -2.23 12.98
N VAL A 259 8.47 -3.00 13.30
CA VAL A 259 7.18 -2.46 13.76
C VAL A 259 7.35 -1.84 15.15
N ASP A 260 8.09 -2.51 16.04
CA ASP A 260 8.34 -2.05 17.42
C ASP A 260 9.26 -0.82 17.42
N ASP A 261 10.30 -0.76 16.57
CA ASP A 261 11.15 0.43 16.40
C ASP A 261 10.33 1.65 15.97
N TYR A 262 9.45 1.48 14.98
CA TYR A 262 8.61 2.57 14.52
C TYR A 262 7.59 3.02 15.58
N THR A 263 6.97 2.09 16.29
CA THR A 263 6.02 2.41 17.36
C THR A 263 6.69 3.11 18.53
N SER A 264 7.91 2.68 18.88
CA SER A 264 8.74 3.34 19.91
C SER A 264 9.13 4.74 19.48
N PHE A 265 9.51 4.92 18.20
CA PHE A 265 9.81 6.23 17.64
C PHE A 265 8.59 7.18 17.74
N LEU A 266 7.40 6.72 17.37
CA LEU A 266 6.18 7.54 17.46
C LEU A 266 5.87 7.95 18.90
N ASN A 267 6.11 7.06 19.88
CA ASN A 267 5.93 7.37 21.29
C ASN A 267 6.95 8.42 21.79
N LEU A 268 8.23 8.28 21.42
CA LEU A 268 9.29 9.21 21.78
C LEU A 268 9.06 10.62 21.21
N GLU A 269 8.54 10.71 19.98
CA GLU A 269 8.21 11.99 19.34
C GLU A 269 6.85 12.57 19.79
N GLY A 270 6.15 11.90 20.72
CA GLY A 270 4.82 12.33 21.18
C GLY A 270 3.72 12.25 20.12
N LEU A 271 3.93 11.51 19.04
CA LEU A 271 2.99 11.36 17.93
C LEU A 271 1.92 10.31 18.21
N PHE A 272 1.20 10.47 19.33
CA PHE A 272 0.25 9.47 19.83
C PHE A 272 -0.94 9.23 18.90
N GLU A 273 -1.42 10.25 18.20
CA GLU A 273 -2.49 10.08 17.21
C GLU A 273 -2.05 9.16 16.07
N GLN A 274 -0.87 9.45 15.49
CA GLN A 274 -0.29 8.66 14.41
C GLN A 274 -0.01 7.23 14.87
N ARG A 275 0.43 7.07 16.12
CA ARG A 275 0.66 5.77 16.76
C ARG A 275 -0.63 4.95 16.83
N CYS A 276 -1.71 5.55 17.30
CA CYS A 276 -3.01 4.88 17.38
C CYS A 276 -3.59 4.55 16.00
N LEU A 277 -3.49 5.47 15.04
CA LEU A 277 -3.92 5.22 13.66
C LEU A 277 -3.12 4.06 13.02
N PHE A 278 -1.81 4.02 13.26
CA PHE A 278 -0.96 2.93 12.82
C PHE A 278 -1.38 1.58 13.43
N ASP A 279 -1.66 1.53 14.75
CA ASP A 279 -2.07 0.30 15.41
C ASP A 279 -3.44 -0.19 14.94
N ILE A 280 -4.39 0.70 14.71
CA ILE A 280 -5.71 0.35 14.15
C ILE A 280 -5.52 -0.33 12.81
N GLU A 281 -4.74 0.27 11.92
CA GLU A 281 -4.54 -0.25 10.57
C GLU A 281 -3.71 -1.55 10.58
N LYS A 282 -2.66 -1.63 11.41
CA LYS A 282 -1.89 -2.85 11.65
C LYS A 282 -2.79 -4.00 12.09
N ASN A 283 -3.62 -3.78 13.11
CA ASN A 283 -4.51 -4.82 13.63
C ASN A 283 -5.57 -5.23 12.61
N ARG A 284 -6.07 -4.29 11.80
CA ARG A 284 -6.98 -4.58 10.70
C ARG A 284 -6.32 -5.50 9.65
N MET A 285 -5.07 -5.24 9.30
CA MET A 285 -4.34 -6.02 8.29
C MET A 285 -3.91 -7.41 8.79
N LEU A 286 -3.49 -7.49 10.04
CA LEU A 286 -3.08 -8.78 10.62
C LEU A 286 -4.26 -9.70 10.88
N GLY A 287 -5.50 -9.21 10.60
CA GLY A 287 -6.68 -10.01 10.91
C GLY A 287 -6.62 -10.34 12.39
N ALA A 288 -6.30 -9.35 13.25
CA ALA A 288 -6.38 -9.54 14.69
C ALA A 288 -7.70 -10.22 14.90
N ALA A 289 -7.56 -11.53 15.06
CA ALA A 289 -8.62 -12.47 14.88
C ALA A 289 -9.81 -11.94 15.65
N SER A 290 -10.97 -12.03 15.03
CA SER A 290 -12.27 -11.83 15.63
C SER A 290 -12.48 -12.61 16.96
N GLY A 291 -11.44 -12.97 17.65
CA GLY A 291 -11.38 -13.71 18.90
C GLY A 291 -10.60 -13.01 20.03
N GLN A 292 -9.70 -12.05 19.70
CA GLN A 292 -9.16 -11.11 20.70
C GLN A 292 -9.52 -9.72 20.21
N SER A 293 -10.64 -9.23 20.67
CA SER A 293 -11.17 -7.91 20.34
C SER A 293 -10.02 -6.88 20.42
N ALA A 294 -9.75 -6.23 19.28
CA ALA A 294 -9.22 -4.89 19.34
C ALA A 294 -9.96 -4.21 20.49
N SER A 295 -9.26 -3.91 21.57
CA SER A 295 -9.72 -3.38 22.82
C SER A 295 -11.13 -2.76 22.81
N SER A 296 -12.17 -3.58 22.59
CA SER A 296 -13.48 -3.13 22.99
C SER A 296 -13.40 -3.02 24.50
N PRO A 297 -13.72 -1.85 25.05
CA PRO A 297 -13.62 -1.66 26.47
C PRO A 297 -14.48 -2.71 27.15
N ASN A 298 -13.89 -3.34 28.14
CA ASN A 298 -14.59 -4.28 28.97
C ASN A 298 -15.31 -3.54 30.09
N CYS A 299 -16.47 -4.05 30.49
CA CYS A 299 -17.14 -3.53 31.66
C CYS A 299 -16.22 -3.65 32.89
N ALA A 300 -15.92 -2.54 33.55
CA ALA A 300 -15.05 -2.52 34.75
C ALA A 300 -15.59 -3.39 35.92
N THR A 301 -16.86 -3.77 35.87
CA THR A 301 -17.51 -4.52 36.93
C THR A 301 -17.56 -6.03 36.66
N CYS A 302 -17.87 -6.43 35.43
CA CYS A 302 -18.04 -7.85 35.10
C CYS A 302 -17.02 -8.39 34.11
N GLY A 303 -16.09 -7.54 33.60
CA GLY A 303 -15.05 -7.93 32.68
C GLY A 303 -15.53 -8.23 31.24
N ASN A 304 -16.82 -8.29 31.00
CA ASN A 304 -17.36 -8.60 29.67
C ASN A 304 -17.19 -7.45 28.69
N SER A 305 -16.89 -7.80 27.43
CA SER A 305 -16.72 -6.84 26.34
C SER A 305 -18.00 -6.03 26.15
N LEU A 306 -17.86 -4.72 26.00
CA LEU A 306 -18.93 -3.79 25.67
C LEU A 306 -19.08 -3.60 24.15
N GLY A 307 -18.46 -4.49 23.35
CA GLY A 307 -18.44 -4.43 21.90
C GLY A 307 -19.84 -4.52 21.26
N SER A 308 -19.97 -3.88 20.12
CA SER A 308 -21.20 -3.60 19.39
C SER A 308 -21.99 -4.81 18.84
N SER A 309 -21.45 -6.02 18.88
CA SER A 309 -22.11 -7.21 18.30
C SER A 309 -23.41 -7.57 19.02
N HIS A 310 -23.46 -7.43 20.35
CA HIS A 310 -24.67 -7.74 21.12
C HIS A 310 -25.78 -6.70 20.98
N LEU A 311 -25.43 -5.45 20.64
CA LEU A 311 -26.43 -4.38 20.44
C LEU A 311 -27.12 -4.50 19.08
N LEU A 312 -26.48 -5.08 18.08
CA LEU A 312 -27.06 -5.30 16.76
C LEU A 312 -28.05 -6.47 16.73
N GLU A 313 -27.82 -7.52 17.51
CA GLU A 313 -28.72 -8.67 17.57
C GLU A 313 -30.05 -8.38 18.31
N THR A 314 -30.01 -7.49 19.29
CA THR A 314 -31.23 -7.09 20.03
C THR A 314 -32.03 -6.02 19.32
N SER A 315 -31.49 -5.29 18.35
CA SER A 315 -32.11 -4.14 17.70
C SER A 315 -33.15 -4.49 16.64
N HIS A 316 -33.24 -5.74 16.19
CA HIS A 316 -34.24 -6.15 15.19
C HIS A 316 -35.71 -6.21 15.71
N ARG A 317 -35.95 -5.99 16.99
CA ARG A 317 -37.31 -6.14 17.60
C ARG A 317 -37.85 -5.00 18.41
N SER A 318 -37.16 -3.88 18.60
CA SER A 318 -37.71 -2.78 19.39
C SER A 318 -37.78 -1.45 18.63
N THR A 319 -39.01 -0.87 18.64
CA THR A 319 -39.27 0.45 18.08
C THR A 319 -38.59 1.55 18.93
N TRP A 320 -38.03 2.55 18.27
CA TRP A 320 -37.27 3.68 18.81
C TRP A 320 -37.91 4.50 19.92
N ASN A 321 -39.20 4.34 20.16
CA ASN A 321 -39.99 5.12 21.13
C ASN A 321 -40.05 4.49 22.52
N ASP A 322 -39.41 3.35 22.75
CA ASP A 322 -39.41 2.69 24.05
C ASP A 322 -38.35 3.31 24.99
N PRO A 323 -38.79 3.87 26.17
CA PRO A 323 -37.87 4.38 27.19
C PRO A 323 -36.85 3.36 27.69
N HIS A 324 -37.17 2.05 27.61
CA HIS A 324 -36.25 0.98 27.98
C HIS A 324 -35.04 0.87 27.05
N THR A 325 -35.20 1.18 25.77
CA THR A 325 -34.12 1.13 24.79
C THR A 325 -33.06 2.22 25.06
N ARG A 326 -33.49 3.41 25.50
CA ARG A 326 -32.57 4.50 25.93
C ARG A 326 -31.76 4.15 27.17
N SER A 327 -32.31 3.35 28.07
CA SER A 327 -31.68 2.90 29.28
C SER A 327 -30.52 1.90 29.01
N LEU A 328 -30.62 1.11 27.97
CA LEU A 328 -29.60 0.11 27.59
C LEU A 328 -28.23 0.72 27.24
N PHE A 329 -28.17 1.97 26.76
CA PHE A 329 -26.94 2.65 26.36
C PHE A 329 -26.11 3.19 27.54
N ASN A 330 -26.70 3.29 28.72
CA ASN A 330 -26.02 3.79 29.91
C ASN A 330 -25.54 2.66 30.83
N HIS A 331 -25.91 1.43 30.56
CA HIS A 331 -25.66 0.27 31.41
C HIS A 331 -24.97 -0.85 30.65
N CYS A 332 -24.13 -1.61 31.32
CA CYS A 332 -23.59 -2.85 30.78
C CYS A 332 -24.74 -3.84 30.50
N THR A 333 -24.79 -4.40 29.29
CA THR A 333 -25.84 -5.36 28.90
C THR A 333 -25.81 -6.64 29.73
N HIS A 334 -24.64 -7.00 30.27
CA HIS A 334 -24.44 -8.22 31.07
C HIS A 334 -24.76 -8.05 32.56
N CYS A 335 -24.11 -7.10 33.22
CA CYS A 335 -24.25 -6.90 34.66
C CYS A 335 -25.20 -5.75 35.04
N ARG A 336 -25.75 -5.05 34.07
CA ARG A 336 -26.69 -3.91 34.21
C ARG A 336 -26.16 -2.74 35.05
N LYS A 337 -24.88 -2.70 35.34
CA LYS A 337 -24.27 -1.55 36.01
C LYS A 337 -24.02 -0.41 35.03
N LEU A 338 -24.09 0.82 35.57
CA LEU A 338 -23.82 2.04 34.81
C LEU A 338 -22.44 2.01 34.17
N LEU A 339 -22.38 2.42 32.93
CA LEU A 339 -21.14 2.57 32.19
C LEU A 339 -20.41 3.86 32.58
N PRO A 340 -19.09 3.89 32.51
CA PRO A 340 -18.33 5.10 32.82
C PRO A 340 -18.73 6.24 31.88
N LYS A 341 -18.76 7.46 32.45
CA LYS A 341 -19.06 8.70 31.71
C LYS A 341 -17.82 9.55 31.58
N CYS A 342 -17.77 10.36 30.55
CA CYS A 342 -16.75 11.38 30.42
C CYS A 342 -16.82 12.33 31.64
N ALA A 343 -15.67 12.54 32.31
CA ALA A 343 -15.58 13.36 33.50
C ALA A 343 -15.94 14.84 33.26
N LEU A 344 -15.91 15.29 32.00
CA LEU A 344 -16.18 16.68 31.60
C LEU A 344 -17.56 16.90 31.01
N CYS A 345 -17.94 16.15 29.98
CA CYS A 345 -19.23 16.34 29.32
C CYS A 345 -20.35 15.43 29.85
N MET A 346 -20.06 14.53 30.81
CA MET A 346 -20.97 13.59 31.45
C MET A 346 -21.70 12.63 30.49
N ARG A 347 -21.32 12.56 29.23
CA ARG A 347 -21.84 11.59 28.28
C ARG A 347 -21.18 10.23 28.50
N PRO A 348 -21.88 9.11 28.23
CA PRO A 348 -21.28 7.78 28.32
C PRO A 348 -20.03 7.70 27.43
N LEU A 349 -18.97 7.13 27.98
CA LEU A 349 -17.76 6.83 27.22
C LEU A 349 -18.07 5.63 26.33
N ASN A 350 -17.68 5.74 25.05
CA ASN A 350 -17.65 4.62 24.15
C ASN A 350 -18.82 4.36 23.20
N TYR A 351 -19.65 5.35 22.92
CA TYR A 351 -20.76 5.12 22.01
C TYR A 351 -20.81 6.17 20.91
N THR A 352 -20.24 5.82 19.76
CA THR A 352 -20.91 6.13 18.50
C THR A 352 -22.25 5.38 18.56
N ASN A 353 -23.34 6.11 18.69
CA ASN A 353 -24.67 5.51 18.70
C ASN A 353 -24.88 4.87 17.31
N PRO A 354 -24.85 3.53 17.15
CA PRO A 354 -24.94 2.88 15.85
C PRO A 354 -26.25 3.23 15.13
N TYR A 355 -27.26 3.69 15.85
CA TYR A 355 -28.52 4.16 15.26
C TYR A 355 -28.42 5.57 14.68
N LEU A 356 -27.57 6.44 15.22
CA LEU A 356 -27.29 7.73 14.59
C LEU A 356 -26.55 7.54 13.27
N GLU A 357 -25.69 6.55 13.18
CA GLU A 357 -25.01 6.20 11.93
C GLU A 357 -25.95 5.52 10.93
N LEU A 358 -26.79 4.61 11.38
CA LEU A 358 -27.83 3.99 10.55
C LEU A 358 -28.90 5.00 10.09
N SER A 359 -29.27 5.97 10.90
CA SER A 359 -30.21 7.04 10.50
C SER A 359 -29.57 8.01 9.50
N LYS A 360 -28.28 8.32 9.66
CA LYS A 360 -27.51 9.11 8.69
C LYS A 360 -27.34 8.35 7.38
N ALA A 361 -27.11 7.03 7.43
CA ALA A 361 -26.99 6.18 6.25
C ALA A 361 -28.30 6.06 5.46
N LYS A 362 -29.46 6.07 6.12
CA LYS A 362 -30.78 6.04 5.47
C LYS A 362 -31.19 7.38 4.84
N SER A 363 -30.62 8.49 5.29
CA SER A 363 -30.87 9.83 4.73
C SER A 363 -29.88 10.23 3.63
N ALA A 364 -28.79 9.49 3.45
CA ALA A 364 -27.80 9.74 2.42
C ALA A 364 -28.08 8.85 1.19
N GLN A 365 -28.25 9.46 0.03
CA GLN A 365 -28.40 8.78 -1.28
C GLN A 365 -27.12 8.12 -1.78
N SER A 366 -26.08 8.08 -0.96
CA SER A 366 -24.79 7.42 -1.22
C SER A 366 -24.35 6.67 0.04
N PRO A 367 -23.67 5.50 -0.08
CA PRO A 367 -23.14 4.81 1.07
C PRO A 367 -22.22 5.75 1.84
N PRO A 368 -22.38 5.85 3.17
CA PRO A 368 -21.55 6.73 3.98
C PRO A 368 -20.09 6.30 3.81
N LYS A 369 -19.25 7.23 3.36
CA LYS A 369 -17.81 7.07 3.53
C LYS A 369 -17.57 6.80 5.03
N PRO A 370 -16.70 5.84 5.41
CA PRO A 370 -16.34 5.65 6.80
C PRO A 370 -15.91 7.02 7.33
N GLN A 371 -16.72 7.59 8.25
CA GLN A 371 -16.31 8.81 8.93
C GLN A 371 -15.06 8.44 9.72
N GLU A 372 -13.93 9.02 9.37
CA GLU A 372 -12.74 9.01 10.20
C GLU A 372 -13.16 9.55 11.56
N GLN A 373 -13.21 8.67 12.56
CA GLN A 373 -13.44 9.10 13.92
C GLN A 373 -12.28 10.02 14.27
N THR A 374 -12.58 11.28 14.54
CA THR A 374 -11.56 12.23 14.92
C THR A 374 -10.96 11.79 16.26
N TYR A 375 -9.65 11.90 16.41
CA TYR A 375 -8.90 11.60 17.64
C TYR A 375 -9.57 12.19 18.89
N THR A 376 -10.24 13.34 18.76
CA THR A 376 -10.98 14.03 19.83
C THR A 376 -12.13 13.22 20.41
N GLU A 377 -12.70 12.27 19.66
CA GLU A 377 -13.82 11.41 20.11
C GLU A 377 -13.35 10.11 20.78
N TRP A 378 -12.06 9.83 20.75
CA TRP A 378 -11.50 8.67 21.40
C TRP A 378 -11.61 8.77 22.92
N VAL A 379 -11.49 7.63 23.59
CA VAL A 379 -11.61 7.54 25.04
C VAL A 379 -10.24 7.36 25.67
N GLY A 380 -9.90 8.23 26.63
CA GLY A 380 -8.72 8.10 27.45
C GLY A 380 -9.07 7.98 28.93
N TRP A 381 -8.24 7.29 29.71
CA TRP A 381 -8.40 7.21 31.16
C TRP A 381 -7.05 7.06 31.86
N CYS A 382 -6.98 7.61 33.04
CA CYS A 382 -5.81 7.50 33.91
C CYS A 382 -5.69 6.08 34.48
N GLN A 383 -4.53 5.47 34.35
CA GLN A 383 -4.27 4.14 34.91
C GLN A 383 -4.29 4.13 36.44
N ARG A 384 -3.95 5.24 37.08
CA ARG A 384 -3.87 5.37 38.55
C ARG A 384 -5.24 5.61 39.18
N CYS A 385 -5.97 6.65 38.80
CA CYS A 385 -7.24 7.00 39.40
C CYS A 385 -8.47 6.41 38.69
N LYS A 386 -8.28 5.79 37.51
CA LYS A 386 -9.32 5.16 36.71
C LYS A 386 -10.41 6.11 36.19
N HIS A 387 -10.22 7.42 36.31
CA HIS A 387 -11.09 8.43 35.73
C HIS A 387 -10.68 8.70 34.28
N GLY A 388 -11.64 9.06 33.45
CA GLY A 388 -11.38 9.26 32.04
C GLY A 388 -12.45 10.09 31.34
N GLY A 389 -12.27 10.29 30.04
CA GLY A 389 -13.16 11.08 29.21
C GLY A 389 -12.85 10.93 27.73
N HIS A 390 -13.56 11.71 26.90
CA HIS A 390 -13.18 11.85 25.50
C HIS A 390 -11.84 12.58 25.41
N VAL A 391 -10.94 12.10 24.57
CA VAL A 391 -9.59 12.63 24.47
C VAL A 391 -9.57 14.12 24.19
N GLY A 392 -10.41 14.62 23.28
CA GLY A 392 -10.49 16.05 23.00
C GLY A 392 -10.87 16.89 24.23
N HIS A 393 -11.78 16.40 25.09
CA HIS A 393 -12.12 17.09 26.32
C HIS A 393 -11.00 17.03 27.36
N LEU A 394 -10.34 15.87 27.48
CA LEU A 394 -9.21 15.70 28.41
C LEU A 394 -8.02 16.56 28.00
N THR A 395 -7.69 16.61 26.71
CA THR A 395 -6.60 17.45 26.19
C THR A 395 -6.90 18.91 26.52
N GLN A 396 -8.09 19.40 26.18
CA GLN A 396 -8.47 20.77 26.49
C GLN A 396 -8.46 21.09 28.00
N TRP A 397 -8.82 20.13 28.85
CA TRP A 397 -8.74 20.29 30.30
C TRP A 397 -7.29 20.41 30.77
N PHE A 398 -6.42 19.53 30.31
CA PHE A 398 -5.03 19.45 30.72
C PHE A 398 -4.14 20.55 30.11
N ASP A 399 -4.62 21.29 29.12
CA ASP A 399 -3.96 22.53 28.64
C ASP A 399 -3.89 23.60 29.75
N SER A 400 -4.86 23.60 30.68
CA SER A 400 -4.98 24.61 31.73
C SER A 400 -4.93 24.03 33.15
N ASN A 401 -5.04 22.72 33.31
CA ASN A 401 -5.14 22.07 34.62
C ASN A 401 -4.17 20.87 34.71
N VAL A 402 -3.56 20.67 35.85
CA VAL A 402 -2.65 19.53 36.11
C VAL A 402 -3.40 18.36 36.76
N GLU A 403 -4.50 18.64 37.45
CA GLU A 403 -5.23 17.66 38.25
C GLU A 403 -6.43 17.06 37.51
N CYS A 404 -6.82 15.88 37.93
CA CYS A 404 -7.98 15.15 37.40
C CYS A 404 -9.25 16.00 37.38
N PRO A 405 -10.05 15.99 36.28
CA PRO A 405 -11.29 16.75 36.21
C PRO A 405 -12.41 16.29 37.16
N VAL A 406 -12.23 15.13 37.83
CA VAL A 406 -13.22 14.60 38.77
C VAL A 406 -13.10 15.25 40.12
N SER A 407 -14.18 15.86 40.61
CA SER A 407 -14.21 16.52 41.89
C SER A 407 -13.77 15.60 43.03
N GLY A 408 -12.83 16.08 43.84
CA GLY A 408 -12.24 15.30 44.98
C GLY A 408 -11.13 14.35 44.57
N CYS A 409 -10.71 14.31 43.31
CA CYS A 409 -9.55 13.53 42.89
C CYS A 409 -8.34 14.45 42.71
N SER A 410 -7.31 14.26 43.57
CA SER A 410 -6.05 15.00 43.54
C SER A 410 -4.98 14.35 42.64
N CYS A 411 -5.36 13.41 41.78
CA CYS A 411 -4.43 12.72 40.90
C CYS A 411 -3.95 13.66 39.78
N ARG A 412 -2.63 13.81 39.68
CA ARG A 412 -1.99 14.55 38.56
C ARG A 412 -1.87 13.64 37.33
N CYS A 413 -2.98 13.39 36.67
CA CYS A 413 -3.06 12.40 35.60
C CYS A 413 -2.11 12.69 34.43
N ASN A 414 -1.88 13.97 34.12
CA ASN A 414 -1.03 14.41 33.01
C ASN A 414 0.47 14.30 33.32
N ALA A 415 0.86 14.25 34.60
CA ALA A 415 2.25 14.18 35.03
C ALA A 415 2.77 12.74 35.25
N LEU A 416 1.91 11.72 35.04
CA LEU A 416 2.29 10.33 35.30
C LEU A 416 3.08 9.70 34.14
N ASP A 417 3.11 10.33 33.00
CA ASP A 417 3.86 9.88 31.82
C ASP A 417 5.26 10.56 31.73
N GLU A 418 5.57 11.49 32.64
CA GLU A 418 6.94 11.97 32.82
C GLU A 418 7.75 10.84 33.46
N GLU A 419 8.61 10.19 32.68
CA GLU A 419 9.59 9.24 33.19
C GLU A 419 10.40 9.94 34.27
N THR A 420 10.30 9.44 35.49
CA THR A 420 11.28 9.74 36.52
C THR A 420 12.61 9.14 36.05
N SER A 421 13.46 10.00 35.47
CA SER A 421 14.86 9.74 35.18
C SER A 421 15.62 9.22 36.44
#